data_354095178b79e4354e86c632ace8d370
#
_entry.id   354095178b79e4354e86c632ace8d370
#
_cell.length_a   1.000
_cell.length_b   1.000
_cell.length_c   1.000
_cell.angle_alpha   90.00
_cell.angle_beta   90.00
_cell.angle_gamma   90.00
#
_symmetry.space_group_name_H-M   'P 1'
#
loop_
_entity.id
_entity.type
_entity.pdbx_description
1 polymer ?
#
loop_
_entity_poly.entity_id
_entity_poly.type
_entity_poly.pdbx_seq_one_letter_code
_entity_poly.pdbx_strand_id
1 'polypeptide(L)'
;GTSQALKDLRGRWDSDLSLKGMELSMLVPNQLRAVELASRQRFLAITGGPGTGKTFTQSALINMWLVNGKQVALCAPTGRAARRMQELAGHPASTIHRLIGLGPESAAHTQGNPLYADVVVVDEASMVDIRMMYYVTQALKNGAALCLIGDADQLPSIGAGDVLRDVLATEVAPTVRLTEILRQAEGSPIVTNSHRINRGEMPEPHLVSEAPLEGWAHWIEPDMPPVSAANAVETLVAERCPARGIDPKDVQVLVPMYRGYCGINALNTRLQARLNPPGPRKPEATVGKGEDARRFRVGDRVIQTRNNYEISVMNGEVGYLVDVHEGKFILEFDEREVTYGPLDQFDLKLAYAVSIHKMQGSEAPAIIIPLVQEHTRMWGRQLLYTAVTRASQLVTLVGSQKVLRRAVANDKTSRRSTLLRRMLVGEIPDVMPTVHEDEED
;
A
#
# COMPACT_ATOMS: atom_id res chain seq x y z
N GLY A 1 -9.15 -14.78 -21.28
CA GLY A 1 -9.20 -13.67 -20.33
C GLY A 1 -8.55 -14.03 -18.97
N THR A 2 -8.51 -13.09 -18.03
CA THR A 2 -7.85 -13.27 -16.72
C THR A 2 -8.39 -14.47 -15.93
N SER A 3 -9.71 -14.68 -15.94
CA SER A 3 -10.34 -15.80 -15.24
C SER A 3 -9.81 -17.13 -15.74
N GLN A 4 -9.80 -17.35 -17.04
CA GLN A 4 -9.29 -18.60 -17.63
C GLN A 4 -7.81 -18.79 -17.32
N ALA A 5 -6.98 -17.72 -17.47
CA ALA A 5 -5.57 -17.79 -17.17
C ALA A 5 -5.28 -18.16 -15.71
N LEU A 6 -6.07 -17.63 -14.75
CA LEU A 6 -5.97 -18.03 -13.33
C LEU A 6 -6.41 -19.47 -13.09
N LYS A 7 -7.43 -19.97 -13.80
CA LYS A 7 -7.82 -21.38 -13.74
C LYS A 7 -6.74 -22.31 -14.30
N ASP A 8 -6.06 -21.89 -15.37
CA ASP A 8 -5.01 -22.68 -16.03
C ASP A 8 -3.74 -22.80 -15.18
N LEU A 9 -3.54 -21.88 -14.22
CA LEU A 9 -2.45 -21.98 -13.23
C LEU A 9 -2.68 -23.09 -12.19
N ARG A 10 -3.90 -23.62 -12.06
CA ARG A 10 -4.16 -24.78 -11.21
C ARG A 10 -3.31 -25.95 -11.65
N GLY A 11 -2.58 -26.51 -10.73
CA GLY A 11 -1.75 -27.66 -11.01
C GLY A 11 -0.66 -27.81 -9.97
N ARG A 12 -0.01 -28.98 -10.06
CA ARG A 12 1.13 -29.31 -9.20
C ARG A 12 2.43 -29.17 -10.00
N TRP A 13 3.52 -29.07 -9.29
CA TRP A 13 4.83 -29.33 -9.89
C TRP A 13 4.88 -30.78 -10.39
N ASP A 14 5.73 -31.06 -11.35
CA ASP A 14 5.94 -32.44 -11.87
C ASP A 14 6.45 -33.36 -10.76
N SER A 15 7.18 -32.81 -9.78
CA SER A 15 7.54 -33.45 -8.53
C SER A 15 7.48 -32.44 -7.39
N ASP A 16 7.13 -32.88 -6.17
CA ASP A 16 7.15 -32.02 -5.00
C ASP A 16 8.56 -31.45 -4.79
N LEU A 17 8.65 -30.14 -4.52
CA LEU A 17 9.93 -29.48 -4.25
C LEU A 17 10.48 -29.89 -2.88
N SER A 18 11.79 -30.04 -2.77
CA SER A 18 12.42 -30.48 -1.53
C SER A 18 12.36 -29.39 -0.45
N LEU A 19 11.98 -29.78 0.76
CA LEU A 19 12.08 -28.95 1.96
C LEU A 19 13.32 -29.30 2.82
N LYS A 20 14.16 -30.19 2.32
CA LYS A 20 15.36 -30.63 3.01
C LYS A 20 16.38 -29.48 3.15
N GLY A 21 16.88 -29.27 4.36
CA GLY A 21 17.84 -28.20 4.64
C GLY A 21 17.23 -26.84 4.95
N MET A 22 15.89 -26.73 5.00
CA MET A 22 15.20 -25.52 5.45
C MET A 22 15.01 -25.51 6.95
N GLU A 23 15.13 -24.33 7.57
CA GLU A 23 14.82 -24.14 9.00
C GLU A 23 13.31 -23.97 9.21
N LEU A 24 12.56 -25.07 9.10
CA LEU A 24 11.10 -25.07 9.23
C LEU A 24 10.61 -24.92 10.67
N SER A 25 11.48 -25.19 11.66
CA SER A 25 11.15 -25.10 13.10
C SER A 25 10.80 -23.69 13.57
N MET A 26 11.23 -22.67 12.83
CA MET A 26 10.93 -21.26 13.09
C MET A 26 9.53 -20.83 12.59
N LEU A 27 8.89 -21.66 11.76
CA LEU A 27 7.60 -21.34 11.16
C LEU A 27 6.44 -21.77 12.07
N VAL A 28 5.48 -20.89 12.28
CA VAL A 28 4.21 -21.25 12.90
C VAL A 28 3.34 -22.09 11.94
N PRO A 29 2.34 -22.84 12.45
CA PRO A 29 1.61 -23.83 11.64
C PRO A 29 1.09 -23.32 10.28
N ASN A 30 0.50 -22.13 10.24
CA ASN A 30 -0.01 -21.56 8.98
C ASN A 30 1.10 -21.14 8.02
N GLN A 31 2.26 -20.69 8.52
CA GLN A 31 3.42 -20.39 7.69
C GLN A 31 4.03 -21.67 7.11
N LEU A 32 4.17 -22.70 7.93
CA LEU A 32 4.61 -24.03 7.47
C LEU A 32 3.69 -24.57 6.39
N ARG A 33 2.37 -24.51 6.60
CA ARG A 33 1.38 -24.90 5.59
C ARG A 33 1.54 -24.15 4.27
N ALA A 34 1.89 -22.84 4.30
CA ALA A 34 2.16 -22.07 3.08
C ALA A 34 3.35 -22.64 2.31
N VAL A 35 4.44 -22.98 2.99
CA VAL A 35 5.63 -23.58 2.38
C VAL A 35 5.33 -24.98 1.83
N GLU A 36 4.61 -25.81 2.55
CA GLU A 36 4.19 -27.16 2.09
C GLU A 36 3.28 -27.08 0.85
N LEU A 37 2.34 -26.14 0.81
CA LEU A 37 1.49 -25.94 -0.35
C LEU A 37 2.30 -25.44 -1.55
N ALA A 38 3.18 -24.48 -1.35
CA ALA A 38 4.03 -23.93 -2.41
C ALA A 38 5.01 -24.97 -2.98
N SER A 39 5.46 -25.95 -2.17
CA SER A 39 6.30 -27.04 -2.66
C SER A 39 5.58 -28.01 -3.62
N ARG A 40 4.24 -28.00 -3.59
CA ARG A 40 3.41 -28.93 -4.38
C ARG A 40 2.59 -28.25 -5.47
N GLN A 41 2.18 -27.01 -5.23
CA GLN A 41 1.21 -26.29 -6.06
C GLN A 41 1.88 -25.15 -6.82
N ARG A 42 1.42 -24.88 -8.03
CA ARG A 42 1.91 -23.78 -8.87
C ARG A 42 1.13 -22.48 -8.70
N PHE A 43 -0.05 -22.53 -8.08
CA PHE A 43 -0.80 -21.33 -7.74
C PHE A 43 -1.10 -21.32 -6.24
N LEU A 44 -0.76 -20.22 -5.56
CA LEU A 44 -0.94 -20.05 -4.13
C LEU A 44 -1.36 -18.61 -3.82
N ALA A 45 -2.33 -18.45 -2.93
CA ALA A 45 -2.71 -17.15 -2.38
C ALA A 45 -2.49 -17.12 -0.86
N ILE A 46 -1.80 -16.10 -0.38
CA ILE A 46 -1.51 -15.90 1.04
C ILE A 46 -2.08 -14.56 1.48
N THR A 47 -2.86 -14.56 2.55
CA THR A 47 -3.35 -13.32 3.15
C THR A 47 -3.11 -13.31 4.65
N GLY A 48 -2.92 -12.11 5.20
CA GLY A 48 -2.76 -11.92 6.64
C GLY A 48 -2.67 -10.44 7.00
N GLY A 49 -3.10 -10.11 8.20
CA GLY A 49 -3.03 -8.75 8.75
C GLY A 49 -1.63 -8.37 9.24
N PRO A 50 -1.50 -7.21 9.91
CA PRO A 50 -0.26 -6.79 10.52
C PRO A 50 0.16 -7.76 11.61
N GLY A 51 1.47 -7.95 11.78
CA GLY A 51 2.05 -8.82 12.82
C GLY A 51 1.92 -10.32 12.58
N THR A 52 1.31 -10.78 11.48
CA THR A 52 1.13 -12.22 11.19
C THR A 52 2.31 -12.87 10.48
N GLY A 53 3.39 -12.12 10.19
CA GLY A 53 4.60 -12.65 9.59
C GLY A 53 4.52 -12.96 8.11
N LYS A 54 3.73 -12.19 7.34
CA LYS A 54 3.70 -12.29 5.86
C LYS A 54 5.10 -12.26 5.25
N THR A 55 5.90 -11.25 5.63
CA THR A 55 7.27 -11.08 5.12
C THR A 55 8.18 -12.27 5.45
N PHE A 56 8.08 -12.80 6.67
CA PHE A 56 8.84 -13.96 7.07
C PHE A 56 8.46 -15.21 6.26
N THR A 57 7.14 -15.42 6.07
CA THR A 57 6.62 -16.50 5.21
C THR A 57 7.11 -16.35 3.78
N GLN A 58 7.07 -15.13 3.24
CA GLN A 58 7.54 -14.82 1.89
C GLN A 58 9.04 -15.14 1.72
N SER A 59 9.88 -14.76 2.67
CA SER A 59 11.31 -15.09 2.63
C SER A 59 11.56 -16.59 2.65
N ALA A 60 10.80 -17.35 3.46
CA ALA A 60 10.88 -18.82 3.50
C ALA A 60 10.48 -19.45 2.16
N LEU A 61 9.43 -18.95 1.52
CA LEU A 61 8.99 -19.40 0.20
C LEU A 61 10.03 -19.12 -0.88
N ILE A 62 10.56 -17.91 -0.93
CA ILE A 62 11.59 -17.51 -1.89
C ILE A 62 12.82 -18.41 -1.74
N ASN A 63 13.29 -18.60 -0.51
CA ASN A 63 14.42 -19.48 -0.23
C ASN A 63 14.15 -20.92 -0.69
N MET A 64 12.96 -21.47 -0.40
CA MET A 64 12.56 -22.80 -0.86
C MET A 64 12.68 -22.92 -2.39
N TRP A 65 12.16 -21.99 -3.15
CA TRP A 65 12.22 -22.05 -4.61
C TRP A 65 13.66 -21.92 -5.11
N LEU A 66 14.46 -21.01 -4.54
CA LEU A 66 15.85 -20.81 -4.93
C LEU A 66 16.73 -22.06 -4.67
N VAL A 67 16.60 -22.70 -3.50
CA VAL A 67 17.37 -23.94 -3.21
C VAL A 67 16.93 -25.12 -4.07
N ASN A 68 15.75 -25.09 -4.64
CA ASN A 68 15.28 -26.07 -5.64
C ASN A 68 15.61 -25.64 -7.09
N GLY A 69 16.50 -24.67 -7.29
CA GLY A 69 16.99 -24.25 -8.61
C GLY A 69 15.96 -23.49 -9.45
N LYS A 70 14.87 -22.97 -8.83
CA LYS A 70 13.86 -22.22 -9.57
C LYS A 70 14.28 -20.78 -9.79
N GLN A 71 13.98 -20.25 -10.98
CA GLN A 71 14.14 -18.83 -11.30
C GLN A 71 12.95 -18.07 -10.72
N VAL A 72 13.20 -17.21 -9.71
CA VAL A 72 12.15 -16.47 -9.00
C VAL A 72 12.17 -15.02 -9.44
N ALA A 73 11.02 -14.50 -9.87
CA ALA A 73 10.80 -13.10 -10.13
C ALA A 73 9.92 -12.49 -9.02
N LEU A 74 10.42 -11.44 -8.38
CA LEU A 74 9.73 -10.75 -7.29
C LEU A 74 9.17 -9.43 -7.80
N CYS A 75 7.90 -9.15 -7.51
CA CYS A 75 7.30 -7.88 -7.89
C CYS A 75 6.22 -7.39 -6.92
N ALA A 76 5.98 -6.08 -6.97
CA ALA A 76 4.91 -5.42 -6.22
C ALA A 76 4.26 -4.31 -7.06
N PRO A 77 3.05 -3.83 -6.73
CA PRO A 77 2.38 -2.75 -7.46
C PRO A 77 3.11 -1.41 -7.40
N THR A 78 3.84 -1.13 -6.33
CA THR A 78 4.53 0.15 -6.09
C THR A 78 6.03 -0.02 -5.96
N GLY A 79 6.79 1.05 -6.29
CA GLY A 79 8.25 1.04 -6.18
C GLY A 79 8.75 0.82 -4.75
N ARG A 80 8.07 1.43 -3.76
CA ARG A 80 8.41 1.25 -2.34
C ARG A 80 8.20 -0.18 -1.85
N ALA A 81 7.06 -0.78 -2.20
CA ALA A 81 6.80 -2.17 -1.84
C ALA A 81 7.84 -3.12 -2.49
N ALA A 82 8.18 -2.88 -3.77
CA ALA A 82 9.20 -3.66 -4.46
C ALA A 82 10.58 -3.51 -3.80
N ARG A 83 10.98 -2.29 -3.44
CA ARG A 83 12.26 -2.05 -2.74
C ARG A 83 12.30 -2.76 -1.39
N ARG A 84 11.24 -2.60 -0.57
CA ARG A 84 11.13 -3.28 0.72
C ARG A 84 11.19 -4.81 0.56
N MET A 85 10.51 -5.34 -0.45
CA MET A 85 10.55 -6.76 -0.79
C MET A 85 11.98 -7.22 -1.11
N GLN A 86 12.73 -6.43 -1.91
CA GLN A 86 14.12 -6.69 -2.23
C GLN A 86 15.04 -6.70 -1.00
N GLU A 87 14.92 -5.69 -0.14
CA GLU A 87 15.71 -5.56 1.08
C GLU A 87 15.50 -6.74 2.03
N LEU A 88 14.25 -7.16 2.21
CA LEU A 88 13.90 -8.22 3.14
C LEU A 88 14.15 -9.63 2.58
N ALA A 89 14.01 -9.81 1.27
CA ALA A 89 14.25 -11.09 0.62
C ALA A 89 15.73 -11.31 0.24
N GLY A 90 16.55 -10.25 0.20
CA GLY A 90 17.91 -10.31 -0.33
C GLY A 90 17.99 -10.73 -1.82
N HIS A 91 16.87 -10.56 -2.56
CA HIS A 91 16.72 -10.97 -3.95
C HIS A 91 16.09 -9.84 -4.77
N PRO A 92 16.56 -9.61 -6.03
CA PRO A 92 16.06 -8.49 -6.84
C PRO A 92 14.54 -8.49 -6.98
N ALA A 93 13.93 -7.33 -6.74
CA ALA A 93 12.50 -7.12 -6.92
C ALA A 93 12.24 -5.83 -7.72
N SER A 94 11.14 -5.79 -8.44
CA SER A 94 10.75 -4.63 -9.23
C SER A 94 9.25 -4.35 -9.15
N THR A 95 8.81 -3.23 -9.71
CA THR A 95 7.37 -3.03 -9.89
C THR A 95 6.83 -4.02 -10.92
N ILE A 96 5.54 -4.39 -10.79
CA ILE A 96 4.87 -5.24 -11.80
C ILE A 96 5.03 -4.63 -13.19
N HIS A 97 4.82 -3.31 -13.33
CA HIS A 97 4.99 -2.60 -14.60
C HIS A 97 6.36 -2.83 -15.23
N ARG A 98 7.42 -2.70 -14.42
CA ARG A 98 8.80 -2.88 -14.88
C ARG A 98 9.08 -4.35 -15.21
N LEU A 99 8.62 -5.27 -14.37
CA LEU A 99 8.82 -6.71 -14.58
C LEU A 99 8.28 -7.18 -15.92
N ILE A 100 7.06 -6.77 -16.25
CA ILE A 100 6.40 -7.20 -17.50
C ILE A 100 6.67 -6.25 -18.67
N GLY A 101 7.43 -5.18 -18.46
CA GLY A 101 7.70 -4.16 -19.48
C GLY A 101 6.41 -3.48 -19.97
N LEU A 102 5.50 -3.09 -19.03
CA LEU A 102 4.21 -2.49 -19.38
C LEU A 102 4.40 -1.05 -19.82
N GLY A 103 4.20 -0.81 -21.13
CA GLY A 103 4.13 0.49 -21.75
C GLY A 103 2.70 1.05 -21.79
N PRO A 104 2.49 2.21 -22.48
CA PRO A 104 1.18 2.84 -22.59
C PRO A 104 0.11 1.95 -23.25
N GLU A 105 0.48 1.19 -24.27
CA GLU A 105 -0.44 0.39 -25.09
C GLU A 105 -0.35 -1.12 -24.85
N SER A 106 0.84 -1.64 -24.48
CA SER A 106 1.07 -3.08 -24.39
C SER A 106 2.17 -3.42 -23.38
N ALA A 107 2.27 -4.70 -23.01
CA ALA A 107 3.37 -5.26 -22.24
C ALA A 107 4.42 -5.87 -23.19
N ALA A 108 5.70 -5.77 -22.83
CA ALA A 108 6.79 -6.41 -23.56
C ALA A 108 6.79 -7.94 -23.38
N HIS A 109 6.38 -8.40 -22.18
CA HIS A 109 6.23 -9.81 -21.89
C HIS A 109 4.77 -10.24 -22.08
N THR A 110 4.60 -11.26 -22.92
CA THR A 110 3.29 -11.83 -23.32
C THR A 110 3.45 -13.35 -23.47
N GLN A 111 2.38 -14.07 -23.83
CA GLN A 111 2.44 -15.50 -24.12
C GLN A 111 3.43 -15.83 -25.24
N GLY A 112 3.64 -14.94 -26.21
CA GLY A 112 4.63 -15.09 -27.29
C GLY A 112 6.08 -14.76 -26.87
N ASN A 113 6.25 -14.02 -25.77
CA ASN A 113 7.54 -13.64 -25.21
C ASN A 113 7.46 -13.64 -23.67
N PRO A 114 7.33 -14.81 -23.03
CA PRO A 114 7.09 -14.88 -21.59
C PRO A 114 8.32 -14.49 -20.78
N LEU A 115 8.08 -14.24 -19.48
CA LEU A 115 9.13 -14.05 -18.49
C LEU A 115 9.97 -15.32 -18.36
N TYR A 116 11.29 -15.14 -18.22
CA TYR A 116 12.21 -16.24 -17.92
C TYR A 116 12.18 -16.57 -16.41
N ALA A 117 11.01 -16.78 -15.87
CA ALA A 117 10.83 -17.10 -14.46
C ALA A 117 10.02 -18.39 -14.29
N ASP A 118 10.42 -19.24 -13.34
CA ASP A 118 9.66 -20.43 -12.94
C ASP A 118 8.56 -20.06 -11.95
N VAL A 119 8.81 -19.02 -11.16
CA VAL A 119 7.89 -18.53 -10.14
C VAL A 119 7.81 -17.01 -10.22
N VAL A 120 6.60 -16.47 -10.22
CA VAL A 120 6.36 -15.04 -10.04
C VAL A 120 5.67 -14.83 -8.69
N VAL A 121 6.27 -14.02 -7.83
CA VAL A 121 5.72 -13.64 -6.53
C VAL A 121 5.25 -12.19 -6.62
N VAL A 122 3.98 -11.98 -6.33
CA VAL A 122 3.33 -10.66 -6.29
C VAL A 122 3.02 -10.32 -4.85
N ASP A 123 3.78 -9.40 -4.27
CA ASP A 123 3.47 -8.84 -2.95
C ASP A 123 2.51 -7.65 -3.06
N GLU A 124 1.87 -7.26 -1.94
CA GLU A 124 0.80 -6.25 -1.89
C GLU A 124 -0.30 -6.51 -2.93
N ALA A 125 -0.66 -7.79 -3.13
CA ALA A 125 -1.60 -8.21 -4.16
C ALA A 125 -3.02 -7.62 -3.99
N SER A 126 -3.38 -7.08 -2.83
CA SER A 126 -4.62 -6.32 -2.62
C SER A 126 -4.74 -5.07 -3.51
N MET A 127 -3.60 -4.51 -3.92
CA MET A 127 -3.54 -3.33 -4.79
C MET A 127 -3.58 -3.67 -6.29
N VAL A 128 -3.56 -4.96 -6.66
CA VAL A 128 -3.54 -5.40 -8.06
C VAL A 128 -4.95 -5.43 -8.62
N ASP A 129 -5.21 -4.63 -9.65
CA ASP A 129 -6.47 -4.62 -10.37
C ASP A 129 -6.57 -5.72 -11.43
N ILE A 130 -7.75 -5.88 -12.04
CA ILE A 130 -8.01 -6.93 -13.02
C ILE A 130 -7.15 -6.79 -14.29
N ARG A 131 -6.87 -5.56 -14.71
CA ARG A 131 -6.05 -5.27 -15.89
C ARG A 131 -4.59 -5.65 -15.63
N MET A 132 -4.06 -5.25 -14.48
CA MET A 132 -2.70 -5.60 -14.07
C MET A 132 -2.54 -7.11 -13.96
N MET A 133 -3.49 -7.81 -13.33
CA MET A 133 -3.47 -9.27 -13.22
C MET A 133 -3.54 -9.94 -14.59
N TYR A 134 -4.31 -9.38 -15.53
CA TYR A 134 -4.34 -9.88 -16.91
C TYR A 134 -2.94 -9.86 -17.53
N TYR A 135 -2.24 -8.74 -17.44
CA TYR A 135 -0.88 -8.66 -18.00
C TYR A 135 0.12 -9.58 -17.29
N VAL A 136 0.03 -9.70 -15.96
CA VAL A 136 0.86 -10.64 -15.21
C VAL A 136 0.63 -12.06 -15.71
N THR A 137 -0.63 -12.50 -15.85
CA THR A 137 -0.93 -13.87 -16.31
C THR A 137 -0.52 -14.11 -17.76
N GLN A 138 -0.58 -13.10 -18.63
CA GLN A 138 -0.09 -13.22 -20.01
C GLN A 138 1.44 -13.29 -20.11
N ALA A 139 2.15 -12.74 -19.13
CA ALA A 139 3.61 -12.76 -19.09
C ALA A 139 4.20 -14.06 -18.54
N LEU A 140 3.38 -14.92 -17.92
CA LEU A 140 3.85 -16.19 -17.36
C LEU A 140 4.15 -17.20 -18.46
N LYS A 141 5.30 -17.89 -18.37
CA LYS A 141 5.58 -19.04 -19.24
C LYS A 141 4.72 -20.25 -18.86
N ASN A 142 4.53 -21.17 -19.79
CA ASN A 142 3.82 -22.42 -19.51
C ASN A 142 4.52 -23.18 -18.37
N GLY A 143 3.72 -23.64 -17.41
CA GLY A 143 4.23 -24.35 -16.24
C GLY A 143 4.81 -23.47 -15.13
N ALA A 144 4.85 -22.16 -15.30
CA ALA A 144 5.25 -21.23 -14.23
C ALA A 144 4.26 -21.23 -13.06
N ALA A 145 4.76 -20.90 -11.88
CA ALA A 145 3.95 -20.72 -10.68
C ALA A 145 3.69 -19.24 -10.42
N LEU A 146 2.53 -18.96 -9.80
CA LEU A 146 2.14 -17.64 -9.32
C LEU A 146 1.84 -17.70 -7.82
N CYS A 147 2.48 -16.83 -7.05
CA CYS A 147 2.20 -16.65 -5.63
C CYS A 147 1.69 -15.22 -5.37
N LEU A 148 0.46 -15.10 -4.89
CA LEU A 148 -0.14 -13.82 -4.50
C LEU A 148 -0.03 -13.68 -2.99
N ILE A 149 0.59 -12.59 -2.52
CA ILE A 149 0.73 -12.28 -1.10
C ILE A 149 0.13 -10.89 -0.86
N GLY A 150 -0.68 -10.75 0.18
CA GLY A 150 -1.28 -9.46 0.50
C GLY A 150 -2.16 -9.50 1.74
N ASP A 151 -2.81 -8.39 2.00
CA ASP A 151 -3.78 -8.26 3.08
C ASP A 151 -5.16 -7.96 2.48
N ALA A 152 -6.03 -8.96 2.48
CA ALA A 152 -7.38 -8.85 1.89
C ALA A 152 -8.30 -7.89 2.67
N ASP A 153 -7.91 -7.49 3.88
CA ASP A 153 -8.68 -6.58 4.72
C ASP A 153 -8.26 -5.11 4.52
N GLN A 154 -7.16 -4.85 3.81
CA GLN A 154 -6.79 -3.51 3.35
C GLN A 154 -7.64 -3.07 2.16
N LEU A 155 -7.51 -1.77 1.81
CA LEU A 155 -8.18 -1.21 0.64
C LEU A 155 -7.84 -2.00 -0.63
N PRO A 156 -8.83 -2.30 -1.48
CA PRO A 156 -8.59 -2.91 -2.78
C PRO A 156 -7.88 -1.93 -3.72
N SER A 157 -7.51 -2.42 -4.90
CA SER A 157 -6.94 -1.62 -5.99
C SER A 157 -7.82 -0.40 -6.31
N ILE A 158 -7.21 0.70 -6.78
CA ILE A 158 -7.96 1.86 -7.30
C ILE A 158 -8.67 1.47 -8.59
N GLY A 159 -8.00 0.68 -9.43
CA GLY A 159 -8.58 0.13 -10.66
C GLY A 159 -9.70 -0.89 -10.42
N ALA A 160 -10.33 -1.33 -11.48
CA ALA A 160 -11.46 -2.26 -11.42
C ALA A 160 -11.04 -3.65 -10.91
N GLY A 161 -11.93 -4.29 -10.15
CA GLY A 161 -11.72 -5.64 -9.61
C GLY A 161 -11.27 -5.64 -8.15
N ASP A 162 -11.21 -6.84 -7.58
CA ASP A 162 -10.67 -7.14 -6.24
C ASP A 162 -10.03 -8.53 -6.31
N VAL A 163 -8.96 -8.63 -7.10
CA VAL A 163 -8.40 -9.91 -7.56
C VAL A 163 -8.01 -10.83 -6.40
N LEU A 164 -7.28 -10.29 -5.41
CA LEU A 164 -6.88 -11.11 -4.26
C LEU A 164 -8.08 -11.68 -3.53
N ARG A 165 -9.08 -10.85 -3.24
CA ARG A 165 -10.27 -11.26 -2.51
C ARG A 165 -11.12 -12.25 -3.31
N ASP A 166 -11.23 -12.07 -4.64
CA ASP A 166 -11.93 -13.00 -5.52
C ASP A 166 -11.26 -14.37 -5.57
N VAL A 167 -9.92 -14.41 -5.67
CA VAL A 167 -9.13 -15.65 -5.61
C VAL A 167 -9.33 -16.36 -4.27
N LEU A 168 -9.24 -15.60 -3.16
CA LEU A 168 -9.44 -16.16 -1.81
C LEU A 168 -10.86 -16.71 -1.59
N ALA A 169 -11.87 -16.10 -2.19
CA ALA A 169 -13.28 -16.46 -2.00
C ALA A 169 -13.74 -17.62 -2.88
N THR A 170 -13.02 -17.90 -3.97
CA THR A 170 -13.42 -18.90 -4.99
C THR A 170 -12.62 -20.19 -4.92
N GLU A 171 -11.62 -20.24 -4.05
CA GLU A 171 -10.71 -21.40 -3.93
C GLU A 171 -10.10 -21.85 -5.26
N VAL A 172 -9.98 -20.91 -6.21
CA VAL A 172 -9.30 -21.15 -7.50
C VAL A 172 -7.82 -21.48 -7.30
N ALA A 173 -7.25 -21.05 -6.20
CA ALA A 173 -5.93 -21.39 -5.71
C ALA A 173 -6.01 -21.94 -4.28
N PRO A 174 -5.10 -22.84 -3.87
CA PRO A 174 -4.86 -23.11 -2.46
C PRO A 174 -4.61 -21.78 -1.73
N THR A 175 -5.26 -21.63 -0.58
CA THR A 175 -5.26 -20.38 0.18
C THR A 175 -4.72 -20.61 1.58
N VAL A 176 -3.85 -19.71 2.04
CA VAL A 176 -3.39 -19.66 3.42
C VAL A 176 -3.74 -18.32 4.05
N ARG A 177 -4.47 -18.36 5.15
CA ARG A 177 -4.71 -17.20 6.00
C ARG A 177 -3.77 -17.26 7.20
N LEU A 178 -2.87 -16.27 7.28
CA LEU A 178 -2.00 -16.08 8.44
C LEU A 178 -2.79 -15.32 9.50
N THR A 179 -3.22 -16.01 10.53
CA THR A 179 -4.08 -15.47 11.60
C THR A 179 -3.34 -15.34 12.93
N GLU A 180 -2.22 -16.02 13.08
CA GLU A 180 -1.44 -16.01 14.31
C GLU A 180 -0.59 -14.73 14.39
N ILE A 181 -0.78 -13.97 15.46
CA ILE A 181 0.07 -12.81 15.75
C ILE A 181 1.39 -13.35 16.31
N LEU A 182 2.50 -12.98 15.68
CA LEU A 182 3.81 -13.42 16.14
C LEU A 182 4.18 -12.77 17.49
N ARG A 183 4.95 -13.48 18.33
CA ARG A 183 5.36 -13.02 19.67
C ARG A 183 5.95 -11.60 19.68
N GLN A 184 6.71 -11.23 18.65
CA GLN A 184 7.27 -9.87 18.51
C GLN A 184 6.19 -8.79 18.32
N ALA A 185 5.02 -9.16 17.83
CA ALA A 185 3.89 -8.26 17.63
C ALA A 185 2.82 -8.43 18.73
N GLU A 186 2.93 -9.45 19.59
CA GLU A 186 2.11 -9.61 20.79
C GLU A 186 2.36 -8.43 21.73
N GLY A 187 1.27 -7.78 22.16
CA GLY A 187 1.36 -6.60 23.00
C GLY A 187 1.51 -5.27 22.26
N SER A 188 1.69 -5.28 20.92
CA SER A 188 1.65 -4.05 20.15
C SER A 188 0.23 -3.47 20.12
N PRO A 189 0.00 -2.28 20.69
CA PRO A 189 -1.32 -1.64 20.64
C PRO A 189 -1.79 -1.35 19.20
N ILE A 190 -0.86 -1.13 18.26
CA ILE A 190 -1.16 -0.94 16.83
C ILE A 190 -1.78 -2.22 16.27
N VAL A 191 -1.14 -3.35 16.48
CA VAL A 191 -1.61 -4.66 15.98
C VAL A 191 -2.95 -5.01 16.62
N THR A 192 -3.05 -4.95 17.95
CA THR A 192 -4.28 -5.26 18.68
C THR A 192 -5.46 -4.39 18.22
N ASN A 193 -5.26 -3.07 18.15
CA ASN A 193 -6.31 -2.14 17.74
C ASN A 193 -6.67 -2.24 16.25
N SER A 194 -5.70 -2.54 15.36
CA SER A 194 -6.02 -2.80 13.95
C SER A 194 -6.91 -4.03 13.78
N HIS A 195 -6.64 -5.11 14.51
CA HIS A 195 -7.50 -6.30 14.50
C HIS A 195 -8.89 -6.04 15.10
N ARG A 196 -8.99 -5.23 16.16
CA ARG A 196 -10.29 -4.78 16.71
C ARG A 196 -11.09 -4.01 15.68
N ILE A 197 -10.47 -3.01 15.04
CA ILE A 197 -11.11 -2.25 13.96
C ILE A 197 -11.58 -3.18 12.84
N ASN A 198 -10.76 -4.13 12.42
CA ASN A 198 -11.12 -5.07 11.37
C ASN A 198 -12.35 -5.94 11.72
N ARG A 199 -12.49 -6.32 13.00
CA ARG A 199 -13.68 -7.04 13.52
C ARG A 199 -14.89 -6.13 13.77
N GLY A 200 -14.77 -4.80 13.57
CA GLY A 200 -15.82 -3.84 13.85
C GLY A 200 -15.92 -3.46 15.34
N GLU A 201 -14.91 -3.74 16.10
CA GLU A 201 -14.78 -3.38 17.51
C GLU A 201 -14.06 -2.02 17.65
N MET A 202 -14.47 -1.23 18.62
CA MET A 202 -13.79 0.03 18.91
C MET A 202 -12.36 -0.24 19.39
N PRO A 203 -11.37 0.54 18.88
CA PRO A 203 -10.01 0.45 19.40
C PRO A 203 -9.98 0.89 20.87
N GLU A 204 -9.07 0.29 21.64
CA GLU A 204 -8.84 0.69 23.02
C GLU A 204 -8.18 2.07 23.07
N PRO A 205 -8.73 3.00 23.86
CA PRO A 205 -8.17 4.33 23.96
C PRO A 205 -6.93 4.33 24.88
N HIS A 206 -5.88 5.00 24.41
CA HIS A 206 -4.82 5.50 25.27
C HIS A 206 -4.80 7.02 25.12
N LEU A 207 -4.85 7.76 26.24
CA LEU A 207 -4.92 9.21 26.20
C LEU A 207 -3.56 9.82 25.86
N VAL A 208 -3.55 10.85 25.03
CA VAL A 208 -2.32 11.60 24.65
C VAL A 208 -1.64 12.26 25.88
N SER A 209 -2.40 12.52 26.94
CA SER A 209 -1.88 13.07 28.20
C SER A 209 -1.06 12.06 29.02
N GLU A 210 -1.26 10.76 28.79
CA GLU A 210 -0.51 9.70 29.48
C GLU A 210 0.76 9.39 28.67
N ALA A 211 1.92 9.61 29.27
CA ALA A 211 3.19 9.26 28.66
C ALA A 211 3.47 7.76 28.88
N PRO A 212 4.13 7.06 27.90
CA PRO A 212 4.66 7.54 26.64
C PRO A 212 3.67 7.41 25.45
N LEU A 213 3.84 8.21 24.38
CA LEU A 213 3.14 8.02 23.11
C LEU A 213 3.76 6.84 22.35
N GLU A 214 3.64 5.63 22.90
CA GLU A 214 4.14 4.43 22.23
C GLU A 214 2.97 3.60 21.73
N GLY A 215 3.07 3.15 20.50
CA GLY A 215 2.13 2.28 19.86
C GLY A 215 0.83 2.96 19.45
N TRP A 216 0.00 3.38 20.38
CA TRP A 216 -1.34 3.91 20.08
C TRP A 216 -1.74 5.05 21.00
N ALA A 217 -2.28 6.13 20.44
CA ALA A 217 -2.79 7.27 21.18
C ALA A 217 -4.11 7.80 20.62
N HIS A 218 -4.94 8.37 21.50
CA HIS A 218 -6.18 9.02 21.14
C HIS A 218 -6.19 10.47 21.64
N TRP A 219 -6.52 11.41 20.75
CA TRP A 219 -6.96 12.76 21.08
C TRP A 219 -8.37 12.92 20.54
N ILE A 220 -9.30 12.20 21.15
CA ILE A 220 -10.68 12.04 20.68
C ILE A 220 -11.62 12.69 21.71
N GLU A 221 -12.45 13.60 21.22
CA GLU A 221 -13.51 14.24 21.97
C GLU A 221 -14.89 13.76 21.46
N PRO A 222 -15.99 13.91 22.24
CA PRO A 222 -17.32 13.51 21.79
C PRO A 222 -17.68 14.09 20.42
N ASP A 223 -17.34 15.37 20.18
CA ASP A 223 -17.65 16.10 18.94
C ASP A 223 -16.62 17.21 18.66
N MET A 224 -15.36 16.82 18.41
CA MET A 224 -14.27 17.76 18.13
C MET A 224 -14.52 18.50 16.81
N PRO A 225 -14.51 19.85 16.80
CA PRO A 225 -14.62 20.64 15.59
C PRO A 225 -13.42 20.42 14.64
N PRO A 226 -13.60 20.51 13.31
CA PRO A 226 -12.49 20.35 12.35
C PRO A 226 -11.32 21.30 12.57
N VAL A 227 -11.58 22.55 12.97
CA VAL A 227 -10.53 23.55 13.30
C VAL A 227 -9.69 23.08 14.49
N SER A 228 -10.34 22.59 15.56
CA SER A 228 -9.64 22.06 16.75
C SER A 228 -8.81 20.83 16.41
N ALA A 229 -9.36 19.93 15.59
CA ALA A 229 -8.63 18.77 15.10
C ALA A 229 -7.39 19.15 14.26
N ALA A 230 -7.51 20.15 13.38
CA ALA A 230 -6.36 20.64 12.62
C ALA A 230 -5.27 21.23 13.52
N ASN A 231 -5.65 22.02 14.54
CA ASN A 231 -4.70 22.56 15.55
C ASN A 231 -4.02 21.43 16.33
N ALA A 232 -4.78 20.39 16.71
CA ALA A 232 -4.24 19.22 17.39
C ALA A 232 -3.25 18.45 16.51
N VAL A 233 -3.54 18.29 15.22
CA VAL A 233 -2.60 17.68 14.24
C VAL A 233 -1.30 18.48 14.19
N GLU A 234 -1.34 19.81 14.08
CA GLU A 234 -0.13 20.65 14.07
C GLU A 234 0.67 20.48 15.36
N THR A 235 0.02 20.54 16.52
CA THR A 235 0.65 20.36 17.84
C THR A 235 1.31 18.98 17.95
N LEU A 236 0.64 17.92 17.46
CA LEU A 236 1.19 16.56 17.47
C LEU A 236 2.45 16.47 16.63
N VAL A 237 2.40 16.96 15.38
CA VAL A 237 3.54 16.86 14.46
C VAL A 237 4.71 17.75 14.91
N ALA A 238 4.43 19.00 15.30
CA ALA A 238 5.48 19.99 15.56
C ALA A 238 6.04 19.95 16.99
N GLU A 239 5.30 19.41 17.96
CA GLU A 239 5.68 19.52 19.37
C GLU A 239 5.66 18.18 20.11
N ARG A 240 4.54 17.43 20.01
CA ARG A 240 4.35 16.23 20.83
C ARG A 240 5.19 15.04 20.37
N CYS A 241 5.26 14.80 19.06
CA CYS A 241 6.11 13.75 18.50
C CYS A 241 7.60 14.05 18.72
N PRO A 242 8.12 15.28 18.41
CA PRO A 242 9.50 15.64 18.71
C PRO A 242 9.87 15.54 20.20
N ALA A 243 8.99 15.95 21.10
CA ALA A 243 9.21 15.83 22.54
C ALA A 243 9.39 14.38 23.01
N ARG A 244 9.12 13.40 22.16
CA ARG A 244 9.27 11.96 22.39
C ARG A 244 10.29 11.30 21.46
N GLY A 245 11.12 12.10 20.81
CA GLY A 245 12.19 11.59 19.94
C GLY A 245 11.74 11.15 18.56
N ILE A 246 10.49 11.43 18.15
CA ILE A 246 10.01 11.15 16.79
C ILE A 246 10.22 12.41 15.95
N ASP A 247 11.12 12.35 14.97
CA ASP A 247 11.37 13.46 14.06
C ASP A 247 10.09 13.78 13.25
N PRO A 248 9.71 15.05 13.03
CA PRO A 248 8.62 15.41 12.14
C PRO A 248 8.71 14.79 10.74
N LYS A 249 9.91 14.47 10.27
CA LYS A 249 10.14 13.73 9.02
C LYS A 249 9.59 12.30 9.05
N ASP A 250 9.53 11.70 10.23
CA ASP A 250 9.03 10.36 10.47
C ASP A 250 7.52 10.32 10.74
N VAL A 251 6.88 11.49 10.81
CA VAL A 251 5.44 11.61 11.01
C VAL A 251 4.73 11.78 9.68
N GLN A 252 3.72 10.97 9.42
CA GLN A 252 2.85 11.13 8.27
C GLN A 252 1.39 11.36 8.69
N VAL A 253 0.80 12.45 8.20
CA VAL A 253 -0.63 12.69 8.39
C VAL A 253 -1.40 12.04 7.25
N LEU A 254 -2.39 11.17 7.58
CA LEU A 254 -3.22 10.45 6.61
C LEU A 254 -4.65 10.96 6.61
N VAL A 255 -5.12 11.37 5.44
CA VAL A 255 -6.42 12.04 5.28
C VAL A 255 -7.19 11.43 4.11
N PRO A 256 -8.53 11.25 4.21
CA PRO A 256 -9.31 10.66 3.13
C PRO A 256 -9.69 11.65 2.01
N MET A 257 -9.58 12.97 2.24
CA MET A 257 -10.07 14.00 1.33
C MET A 257 -9.09 15.16 1.14
N TYR A 258 -9.19 15.82 -0.04
CA TYR A 258 -8.36 16.98 -0.36
C TYR A 258 -8.89 18.30 0.23
N ARG A 259 -10.20 18.46 0.33
CA ARG A 259 -10.89 19.68 0.77
C ARG A 259 -11.26 19.61 2.25
N GLY A 260 -11.58 20.78 2.84
CA GLY A 260 -11.97 20.93 4.24
C GLY A 260 -10.83 21.41 5.14
N TYR A 261 -11.14 21.80 6.37
CA TYR A 261 -10.16 22.30 7.35
C TYR A 261 -9.08 21.26 7.69
N CYS A 262 -9.47 20.00 7.77
CA CYS A 262 -8.57 18.86 7.92
C CYS A 262 -8.30 18.15 6.59
N GLY A 263 -8.59 18.77 5.43
CA GLY A 263 -8.27 18.23 4.13
C GLY A 263 -6.77 18.29 3.83
N ILE A 264 -6.32 17.45 2.90
CA ILE A 264 -4.89 17.36 2.51
C ILE A 264 -4.31 18.73 2.16
N ASN A 265 -5.04 19.55 1.39
CA ASN A 265 -4.55 20.86 0.95
C ASN A 265 -4.34 21.81 2.14
N ALA A 266 -5.35 21.94 3.02
CA ALA A 266 -5.29 22.81 4.18
C ALA A 266 -4.19 22.37 5.17
N LEU A 267 -4.13 21.07 5.48
CA LEU A 267 -3.11 20.56 6.40
C LEU A 267 -1.69 20.69 5.84
N ASN A 268 -1.48 20.49 4.54
CA ASN A 268 -0.17 20.74 3.93
C ASN A 268 0.25 22.20 4.06
N THR A 269 -0.64 23.15 3.79
CA THR A 269 -0.34 24.58 3.93
C THR A 269 -0.01 24.93 5.39
N ARG A 270 -0.77 24.44 6.35
CA ARG A 270 -0.59 24.68 7.77
C ARG A 270 0.70 24.08 8.30
N LEU A 271 0.95 22.80 7.98
CA LEU A 271 2.16 22.08 8.39
C LEU A 271 3.40 22.65 7.75
N GLN A 272 3.37 23.05 6.47
CA GLN A 272 4.46 23.77 5.83
C GLN A 272 4.79 25.08 6.60
N ALA A 273 3.78 25.88 6.91
CA ALA A 273 3.97 27.12 7.65
C ALA A 273 4.57 26.90 9.04
N ARG A 274 4.20 25.80 9.70
CA ARG A 274 4.66 25.47 11.06
C ARG A 274 6.04 24.83 11.10
N LEU A 275 6.31 23.89 10.20
CA LEU A 275 7.54 23.08 10.21
C LEU A 275 8.65 23.69 9.35
N ASN A 276 8.26 24.34 8.27
CA ASN A 276 9.18 24.96 7.32
C ASN A 276 8.75 26.40 7.00
N PRO A 277 8.77 27.33 7.99
CA PRO A 277 8.39 28.73 7.77
C PRO A 277 9.32 29.42 6.76
N PRO A 278 8.84 30.48 6.09
CA PRO A 278 9.68 31.27 5.18
C PRO A 278 10.86 31.89 5.93
N GLY A 279 11.96 32.03 5.24
CA GLY A 279 13.18 32.62 5.83
C GLY A 279 14.09 33.21 4.78
N PRO A 280 14.95 34.16 5.16
CA PRO A 280 15.80 34.92 4.21
C PRO A 280 16.83 34.05 3.46
N ARG A 281 17.07 32.84 3.93
CA ARG A 281 18.00 31.86 3.31
C ARG A 281 17.29 30.63 2.75
N LYS A 282 15.97 30.68 2.60
CA LYS A 282 15.18 29.58 2.04
C LYS A 282 14.57 30.02 0.71
N PRO A 283 15.15 29.60 -0.42
CA PRO A 283 14.56 29.82 -1.72
C PRO A 283 13.14 29.23 -1.79
N GLU A 284 12.25 30.00 -2.39
CA GLU A 284 10.87 29.59 -2.66
C GLU A 284 10.60 29.65 -4.16
N ALA A 285 9.77 28.76 -4.64
CA ALA A 285 9.27 28.78 -6.00
C ALA A 285 7.77 28.48 -6.05
N THR A 286 7.09 29.09 -7.02
CA THR A 286 5.67 28.83 -7.25
C THR A 286 5.51 28.09 -8.57
N VAL A 287 4.87 26.93 -8.50
CA VAL A 287 4.55 26.08 -9.66
C VAL A 287 3.07 26.20 -9.97
N GLY A 288 2.72 26.50 -11.22
CA GLY A 288 1.35 26.72 -11.64
C GLY A 288 0.91 28.18 -11.53
N LYS A 289 -0.36 28.47 -11.87
CA LYS A 289 -0.96 29.82 -11.84
C LYS A 289 -2.37 29.76 -11.23
N GLY A 290 -2.83 30.88 -10.71
CA GLY A 290 -4.18 31.02 -10.15
C GLY A 290 -4.42 30.10 -8.96
N GLU A 291 -5.58 29.44 -8.94
CA GLU A 291 -5.98 28.54 -7.84
C GLU A 291 -5.14 27.27 -7.76
N ASP A 292 -4.47 26.87 -8.84
CA ASP A 292 -3.60 25.70 -8.90
C ASP A 292 -2.14 26.02 -8.52
N ALA A 293 -1.84 27.28 -8.19
CA ALA A 293 -0.51 27.71 -7.79
C ALA A 293 -0.09 27.01 -6.49
N ARG A 294 1.05 26.34 -6.53
CA ARG A 294 1.64 25.64 -5.39
C ARG A 294 2.98 26.28 -5.04
N ARG A 295 3.13 26.66 -3.78
CA ARG A 295 4.38 27.23 -3.28
C ARG A 295 5.22 26.13 -2.65
N PHE A 296 6.43 26.00 -3.13
CA PHE A 296 7.44 25.10 -2.59
C PHE A 296 8.61 25.90 -2.02
N ARG A 297 9.24 25.36 -1.01
CA ARG A 297 10.30 26.00 -0.23
C ARG A 297 11.38 24.97 0.06
N VAL A 298 12.63 25.35 -0.02
CA VAL A 298 13.74 24.46 0.39
C VAL A 298 13.49 23.91 1.79
N GLY A 299 13.61 22.60 1.94
CA GLY A 299 13.25 21.84 3.14
C GLY A 299 11.82 21.25 3.12
N ASP A 300 11.01 21.54 2.10
CA ASP A 300 9.67 20.96 2.01
C ASP A 300 9.71 19.47 1.71
N ARG A 301 8.82 18.74 2.38
CA ARG A 301 8.49 17.35 2.06
C ARG A 301 7.52 17.30 0.89
N VAL A 302 7.88 16.57 -0.15
CA VAL A 302 7.12 16.50 -1.40
C VAL A 302 6.85 15.06 -1.82
N ILE A 303 5.83 14.87 -2.64
CA ILE A 303 5.46 13.58 -3.22
C ILE A 303 5.32 13.69 -4.72
N GLN A 304 5.88 12.73 -5.44
CA GLN A 304 5.64 12.54 -6.88
C GLN A 304 4.23 12.03 -7.11
N THR A 305 3.54 12.58 -8.11
CA THR A 305 2.13 12.23 -8.38
C THR A 305 1.89 11.41 -9.63
N ARG A 306 2.93 11.24 -10.46
CA ARG A 306 2.94 10.40 -11.66
C ARG A 306 4.27 9.68 -11.79
N ASN A 307 4.29 8.56 -12.54
CA ASN A 307 5.56 7.94 -12.87
C ASN A 307 6.34 8.83 -13.85
N ASN A 308 7.60 9.09 -13.54
CA ASN A 308 8.53 9.75 -14.44
C ASN A 308 9.74 8.81 -14.65
N TYR A 309 9.73 8.11 -15.76
CA TYR A 309 10.75 7.10 -16.08
C TYR A 309 12.08 7.74 -16.50
N GLU A 310 12.08 8.97 -17.02
CA GLU A 310 13.28 9.68 -17.46
C GLU A 310 14.18 10.00 -16.28
N ILE A 311 13.60 10.51 -15.20
CA ILE A 311 14.32 10.81 -13.95
C ILE A 311 14.23 9.67 -12.93
N SER A 312 13.62 8.54 -13.32
CA SER A 312 13.45 7.34 -12.50
C SER A 312 12.77 7.58 -11.14
N VAL A 313 11.75 8.44 -11.10
CA VAL A 313 10.92 8.69 -9.90
C VAL A 313 9.51 8.19 -10.15
N MET A 314 8.99 7.39 -9.21
CA MET A 314 7.70 6.75 -9.35
C MET A 314 6.60 7.50 -8.59
N ASN A 315 5.36 7.34 -9.04
CA ASN A 315 4.20 7.85 -8.33
C ASN A 315 4.16 7.32 -6.89
N GLY A 316 3.98 8.25 -5.95
CA GLY A 316 3.96 7.95 -4.52
C GLY A 316 5.31 8.06 -3.82
N GLU A 317 6.44 8.21 -4.54
CA GLU A 317 7.72 8.47 -3.90
C GLU A 317 7.70 9.84 -3.19
N VAL A 318 8.20 9.85 -1.95
CA VAL A 318 8.30 11.04 -1.10
C VAL A 318 9.78 11.42 -0.98
N GLY A 319 10.05 12.69 -1.17
CA GLY A 319 11.39 13.27 -1.04
C GLY A 319 11.36 14.64 -0.38
N TYR A 320 12.50 15.28 -0.37
CA TYR A 320 12.68 16.63 0.18
C TYR A 320 13.26 17.57 -0.87
N LEU A 321 12.72 18.79 -0.93
CA LEU A 321 13.30 19.85 -1.77
C LEU A 321 14.57 20.38 -1.10
N VAL A 322 15.73 20.08 -1.67
CA VAL A 322 17.02 20.44 -1.09
C VAL A 322 17.58 21.75 -1.66
N ASP A 323 17.25 22.08 -2.92
CA ASP A 323 17.64 23.37 -3.51
C ASP A 323 16.68 23.80 -4.63
N VAL A 324 16.70 25.12 -4.92
CA VAL A 324 16.02 25.73 -6.05
C VAL A 324 17.03 26.62 -6.78
N HIS A 325 17.47 26.19 -7.94
CA HIS A 325 18.48 26.90 -8.73
C HIS A 325 18.06 27.01 -10.20
N GLU A 326 18.15 28.23 -10.78
CA GLU A 326 17.80 28.50 -12.18
C GLU A 326 16.43 27.96 -12.62
N GLY A 327 15.43 28.02 -11.74
CA GLY A 327 14.08 27.50 -12.04
C GLY A 327 13.96 25.98 -12.01
N LYS A 328 15.01 25.26 -11.64
CA LYS A 328 15.00 23.82 -11.41
C LYS A 328 14.89 23.51 -9.92
N PHE A 329 14.29 22.38 -9.59
CA PHE A 329 14.26 21.85 -8.22
C PHE A 329 15.26 20.71 -8.10
N ILE A 330 16.05 20.74 -7.04
CA ILE A 330 16.88 19.60 -6.64
C ILE A 330 16.16 18.93 -5.48
N LEU A 331 15.82 17.67 -5.67
CA LEU A 331 15.04 16.86 -4.73
C LEU A 331 15.87 15.66 -4.30
N GLU A 332 15.79 15.32 -3.03
CA GLU A 332 16.38 14.12 -2.47
C GLU A 332 15.28 13.06 -2.23
N PHE A 333 15.42 11.90 -2.85
CA PHE A 333 14.57 10.72 -2.66
C PHE A 333 15.43 9.56 -2.19
N ASP A 334 15.26 9.09 -0.96
CA ASP A 334 16.00 7.95 -0.40
C ASP A 334 17.52 8.04 -0.72
N GLU A 335 18.16 9.12 -0.30
CA GLU A 335 19.61 9.43 -0.51
C GLU A 335 20.03 9.65 -1.98
N ARG A 336 19.09 9.73 -2.90
CA ARG A 336 19.34 10.01 -4.31
C ARG A 336 18.89 11.41 -4.68
N GLU A 337 19.81 12.25 -5.14
CA GLU A 337 19.47 13.55 -5.71
C GLU A 337 18.90 13.42 -7.13
N VAL A 338 17.82 14.16 -7.38
CA VAL A 338 17.15 14.21 -8.68
C VAL A 338 16.84 15.65 -9.03
N THR A 339 17.22 16.05 -10.24
CA THR A 339 16.92 17.39 -10.76
C THR A 339 15.60 17.36 -11.55
N TYR A 340 14.69 18.27 -11.16
CA TYR A 340 13.39 18.46 -11.80
C TYR A 340 13.42 19.71 -12.67
N GLY A 341 13.17 19.53 -13.96
CA GLY A 341 12.91 20.63 -14.87
C GLY A 341 11.56 21.30 -14.60
N PRO A 342 11.28 22.46 -15.25
CA PRO A 342 10.02 23.18 -15.03
C PRO A 342 8.75 22.36 -15.30
N LEU A 343 8.79 21.40 -16.23
CA LEU A 343 7.64 20.55 -16.55
C LEU A 343 7.44 19.44 -15.51
N ASP A 344 8.52 18.86 -14.99
CA ASP A 344 8.46 17.79 -13.99
C ASP A 344 7.88 18.28 -12.67
N GLN A 345 8.09 19.58 -12.32
CA GLN A 345 7.59 20.20 -11.11
C GLN A 345 6.06 20.18 -10.98
N PHE A 346 5.33 20.10 -12.09
CA PHE A 346 3.86 19.99 -12.07
C PHE A 346 3.38 18.68 -11.44
N ASP A 347 4.20 17.66 -11.44
CA ASP A 347 3.89 16.37 -10.84
C ASP A 347 4.24 16.29 -9.35
N LEU A 348 4.74 17.37 -8.76
CA LEU A 348 5.03 17.45 -7.32
C LEU A 348 3.86 18.04 -6.53
N LYS A 349 3.67 17.53 -5.32
CA LYS A 349 2.79 18.10 -4.29
C LYS A 349 3.49 18.07 -2.93
N LEU A 350 3.07 18.96 -2.01
CA LEU A 350 3.47 18.87 -0.61
C LEU A 350 2.99 17.54 -0.01
N ALA A 351 3.77 16.97 0.89
CA ALA A 351 3.56 15.64 1.43
C ALA A 351 3.58 15.55 2.96
N TYR A 352 3.38 16.63 3.68
CA TYR A 352 3.17 16.61 5.14
C TYR A 352 1.89 15.84 5.49
N ALA A 353 0.83 16.03 4.67
CA ALA A 353 -0.39 15.25 4.69
C ALA A 353 -0.65 14.64 3.31
N VAL A 354 -1.00 13.35 3.27
CA VAL A 354 -1.29 12.61 2.03
C VAL A 354 -2.57 11.79 2.16
N SER A 355 -3.09 11.31 1.03
CA SER A 355 -4.24 10.39 1.07
C SER A 355 -3.81 9.00 1.52
N ILE A 356 -4.71 8.29 2.19
CA ILE A 356 -4.50 6.92 2.64
C ILE A 356 -4.14 6.01 1.45
N HIS A 357 -4.78 6.21 0.28
CA HIS A 357 -4.46 5.46 -0.93
C HIS A 357 -3.01 5.63 -1.41
N LYS A 358 -2.46 6.85 -1.28
CA LYS A 358 -1.05 7.11 -1.65
C LYS A 358 -0.04 6.50 -0.68
N MET A 359 -0.49 6.13 0.53
CA MET A 359 0.35 5.47 1.52
C MET A 359 0.26 3.93 1.44
N GLN A 360 -0.58 3.37 0.56
CA GLN A 360 -0.62 1.92 0.35
C GLN A 360 0.75 1.40 -0.12
N GLY A 361 1.18 0.27 0.38
CA GLY A 361 2.51 -0.30 0.12
C GLY A 361 3.68 0.47 0.76
N SER A 362 3.38 1.47 1.62
CA SER A 362 4.37 2.25 2.37
C SER A 362 4.05 2.23 3.87
N GLU A 363 5.05 2.52 4.70
CA GLU A 363 4.91 2.68 6.15
C GLU A 363 5.63 3.94 6.62
N ALA A 364 5.28 4.42 7.81
CA ALA A 364 6.00 5.48 8.50
C ALA A 364 6.09 5.16 10.00
N PRO A 365 7.12 5.64 10.71
CA PRO A 365 7.24 5.48 12.15
C PRO A 365 6.00 5.97 12.89
N ALA A 366 5.49 7.15 12.58
CA ALA A 366 4.29 7.68 13.21
C ALA A 366 3.22 8.09 12.18
N ILE A 367 1.97 7.71 12.45
CA ILE A 367 0.80 8.05 11.64
C ILE A 367 -0.20 8.84 12.49
N ILE A 368 -0.64 9.99 11.97
CA ILE A 368 -1.69 10.82 12.57
C ILE A 368 -2.91 10.81 11.65
N ILE A 369 -4.09 10.50 12.21
CA ILE A 369 -5.34 10.34 11.46
C ILE A 369 -6.40 11.27 12.01
N PRO A 370 -6.74 12.39 11.31
CA PRO A 370 -7.84 13.25 11.69
C PRO A 370 -9.19 12.64 11.33
N LEU A 371 -10.03 12.44 12.34
CA LEU A 371 -11.38 11.87 12.25
C LEU A 371 -12.42 12.99 12.46
N VAL A 372 -12.71 13.75 11.41
CA VAL A 372 -13.57 14.94 11.46
C VAL A 372 -14.91 14.74 10.74
N GLN A 373 -15.92 15.50 11.15
CA GLN A 373 -17.29 15.39 10.64
C GLN A 373 -17.36 15.61 9.13
N GLU A 374 -16.59 16.55 8.58
CA GLU A 374 -16.55 16.85 7.14
C GLU A 374 -16.08 15.66 6.27
N HIS A 375 -15.34 14.72 6.85
CA HIS A 375 -14.84 13.51 6.17
C HIS A 375 -15.69 12.26 6.43
N THR A 376 -16.78 12.36 7.18
CA THR A 376 -17.54 11.19 7.68
C THR A 376 -18.02 10.25 6.57
N ARG A 377 -18.36 10.78 5.39
CA ARG A 377 -18.85 9.98 4.25
C ARG A 377 -17.78 9.09 3.64
N MET A 378 -16.52 9.49 3.78
CA MET A 378 -15.37 8.74 3.24
C MET A 378 -14.91 7.63 4.19
N TRP A 379 -15.15 7.79 5.49
CA TRP A 379 -14.68 6.82 6.46
C TRP A 379 -15.48 5.52 6.41
N GLY A 380 -14.75 4.44 6.27
CA GLY A 380 -15.22 3.06 6.44
C GLY A 380 -14.15 2.24 7.14
N ARG A 381 -14.57 1.09 7.65
CA ARG A 381 -13.72 0.15 8.41
C ARG A 381 -12.41 -0.14 7.68
N GLN A 382 -12.49 -0.52 6.41
CA GLN A 382 -11.35 -0.90 5.60
C GLN A 382 -10.37 0.28 5.37
N LEU A 383 -10.90 1.51 5.18
CA LEU A 383 -10.07 2.69 5.02
C LEU A 383 -9.33 3.03 6.33
N LEU A 384 -10.03 2.96 7.47
CA LEU A 384 -9.42 3.18 8.78
C LEU A 384 -8.38 2.09 9.10
N TYR A 385 -8.72 0.83 8.87
CA TYR A 385 -7.79 -0.30 9.02
C TYR A 385 -6.53 -0.10 8.18
N THR A 386 -6.67 0.24 6.90
CA THR A 386 -5.53 0.51 6.01
C THR A 386 -4.67 1.66 6.55
N ALA A 387 -5.29 2.74 7.05
CA ALA A 387 -4.56 3.89 7.58
C ALA A 387 -3.75 3.53 8.84
N VAL A 388 -4.35 2.83 9.80
CA VAL A 388 -3.67 2.48 11.06
C VAL A 388 -2.54 1.46 10.86
N THR A 389 -2.71 0.57 9.88
CA THR A 389 -1.68 -0.45 9.55
C THR A 389 -0.47 0.12 8.80
N ARG A 390 -0.44 1.43 8.53
CA ARG A 390 0.73 2.12 7.94
C ARG A 390 1.76 2.55 8.98
N ALA A 391 1.43 2.47 10.27
CA ALA A 391 2.35 2.85 11.34
C ALA A 391 3.22 1.67 11.79
N SER A 392 4.52 1.94 11.99
CA SER A 392 5.42 0.95 12.58
C SER A 392 5.64 1.17 14.09
N GLN A 393 5.53 2.43 14.59
CA GLN A 393 5.81 2.75 15.99
C GLN A 393 4.64 3.45 16.71
N LEU A 394 3.93 4.36 16.04
CA LEU A 394 2.87 5.14 16.68
C LEU A 394 1.69 5.40 15.74
N VAL A 395 0.48 5.16 16.22
CA VAL A 395 -0.76 5.68 15.64
C VAL A 395 -1.36 6.71 16.58
N THR A 396 -1.75 7.88 16.07
CA THR A 396 -2.56 8.84 16.83
C THR A 396 -3.86 9.14 16.09
N LEU A 397 -4.98 8.80 16.70
CA LEU A 397 -6.32 9.20 16.22
C LEU A 397 -6.70 10.54 16.85
N VAL A 398 -7.10 11.50 16.01
CA VAL A 398 -7.47 12.86 16.43
C VAL A 398 -8.86 13.20 15.93
N GLY A 399 -9.76 13.67 16.78
CA GLY A 399 -11.04 14.18 16.30
C GLY A 399 -12.27 13.70 17.07
N SER A 400 -13.32 13.36 16.33
CA SER A 400 -14.65 13.08 16.89
C SER A 400 -14.90 11.60 17.14
N GLN A 401 -15.36 11.26 18.35
CA GLN A 401 -15.76 9.89 18.70
C GLN A 401 -16.92 9.39 17.83
N LYS A 402 -17.85 10.28 17.45
CA LYS A 402 -18.95 9.94 16.53
C LYS A 402 -18.44 9.45 15.19
N VAL A 403 -17.41 10.14 14.65
CA VAL A 403 -16.78 9.78 13.37
C VAL A 403 -16.04 8.46 13.49
N LEU A 404 -15.27 8.26 14.56
CA LEU A 404 -14.57 7.01 14.81
C LEU A 404 -15.55 5.81 14.90
N ARG A 405 -16.61 5.93 15.70
CA ARG A 405 -17.65 4.88 15.80
C ARG A 405 -18.25 4.53 14.44
N ARG A 406 -18.58 5.56 13.65
CA ARG A 406 -19.14 5.36 12.32
C ARG A 406 -18.14 4.70 11.37
N ALA A 407 -16.86 5.10 11.39
CA ALA A 407 -15.81 4.50 10.59
C ALA A 407 -15.66 3.00 10.89
N VAL A 408 -15.62 2.63 12.17
CA VAL A 408 -15.50 1.22 12.61
C VAL A 408 -16.75 0.40 12.23
N ALA A 409 -17.95 0.98 12.37
CA ALA A 409 -19.20 0.28 12.06
C ALA A 409 -19.46 0.13 10.55
N ASN A 410 -18.90 1.01 9.70
CA ASN A 410 -19.18 1.04 8.27
C ASN A 410 -18.30 0.03 7.50
N ASP A 411 -18.88 -1.11 7.09
CA ASP A 411 -18.23 -2.16 6.29
C ASP A 411 -18.60 -2.15 4.80
N LYS A 412 -19.37 -1.16 4.34
CA LYS A 412 -19.95 -1.13 2.98
C LYS A 412 -18.89 -1.09 1.87
N THR A 413 -17.73 -0.51 2.14
CA THR A 413 -16.63 -0.41 1.17
C THR A 413 -15.97 -1.77 0.87
N SER A 414 -16.18 -2.76 1.73
CA SER A 414 -15.64 -4.12 1.54
C SER A 414 -16.42 -4.98 0.52
N ARG A 415 -17.51 -4.46 -0.04
CA ARG A 415 -18.42 -5.23 -0.91
C ARG A 415 -18.36 -4.80 -2.37
N ARG A 416 -17.18 -4.85 -2.99
CA ARG A 416 -17.12 -4.72 -4.45
C ARG A 416 -17.81 -5.93 -5.10
N SER A 417 -18.75 -5.68 -5.99
CA SER A 417 -19.25 -6.71 -6.90
C SER A 417 -18.27 -6.82 -8.08
N THR A 418 -17.67 -7.98 -8.27
CA THR A 418 -16.73 -8.23 -9.35
C THR A 418 -17.23 -9.32 -10.28
N LEU A 419 -17.04 -9.17 -11.58
CA LEU A 419 -17.34 -10.20 -12.56
C LEU A 419 -16.32 -11.34 -12.47
N LEU A 420 -15.09 -11.07 -12.06
CA LEU A 420 -14.04 -12.08 -11.95
C LEU A 420 -14.45 -13.23 -11.03
N ARG A 421 -15.00 -12.93 -9.85
CA ARG A 421 -15.48 -13.96 -8.93
C ARG A 421 -16.50 -14.89 -9.60
N ARG A 422 -17.48 -14.32 -10.29
CA ARG A 422 -18.55 -15.08 -10.98
C ARG A 422 -18.01 -15.93 -12.12
N MET A 423 -17.02 -15.42 -12.85
CA MET A 423 -16.31 -16.17 -13.89
C MET A 423 -15.49 -17.33 -13.30
N LEU A 424 -14.80 -17.09 -12.18
CA LEU A 424 -13.96 -18.11 -11.53
C LEU A 424 -14.77 -19.30 -11.02
N VAL A 425 -15.99 -19.08 -10.52
CA VAL A 425 -16.90 -20.15 -10.10
C VAL A 425 -17.77 -20.71 -11.23
N GLY A 426 -17.67 -20.17 -12.45
CA GLY A 426 -18.40 -20.66 -13.61
C GLY A 426 -19.87 -20.21 -13.70
N GLU A 427 -20.27 -19.20 -12.93
CA GLU A 427 -21.63 -18.62 -13.00
C GLU A 427 -21.88 -17.85 -14.29
N ILE A 428 -20.83 -17.30 -14.90
CA ILE A 428 -20.87 -16.61 -16.17
C ILE A 428 -19.70 -17.07 -17.03
N PRO A 429 -19.82 -17.03 -18.39
CA PRO A 429 -18.75 -17.47 -19.28
C PRO A 429 -17.51 -16.55 -19.16
N ASP A 430 -16.34 -17.12 -19.42
CA ASP A 430 -15.06 -16.40 -19.39
C ASP A 430 -14.89 -15.38 -20.54
N VAL A 431 -15.72 -15.47 -21.54
CA VAL A 431 -15.79 -14.54 -22.69
C VAL A 431 -17.12 -13.82 -22.63
N MET A 432 -17.10 -12.52 -22.40
CA MET A 432 -18.30 -11.71 -22.59
C MET A 432 -18.64 -11.69 -24.08
N PRO A 433 -19.91 -11.86 -24.48
CA PRO A 433 -20.30 -11.66 -25.87
C PRO A 433 -19.90 -10.23 -26.24
N THR A 434 -19.23 -10.08 -27.38
CA THR A 434 -19.00 -8.77 -28.00
C THR A 434 -20.35 -8.11 -28.19
N VAL A 435 -20.59 -6.99 -27.54
CA VAL A 435 -21.72 -6.14 -27.86
C VAL A 435 -21.42 -5.63 -29.26
N HIS A 436 -22.07 -6.20 -30.29
CA HIS A 436 -22.16 -5.57 -31.56
C HIS A 436 -23.00 -4.30 -31.32
N GLU A 437 -22.38 -3.14 -31.43
CA GLU A 437 -23.12 -1.91 -31.66
C GLU A 437 -23.89 -2.18 -32.97
N ASP A 438 -25.18 -2.40 -32.85
CA ASP A 438 -26.05 -2.39 -34.01
C ASP A 438 -25.88 -0.99 -34.62
N GLU A 439 -25.25 -0.93 -35.80
CA GLU A 439 -25.29 0.22 -36.65
C GLU A 439 -26.77 0.47 -36.94
N GLU A 440 -27.35 1.44 -36.25
CA GLU A 440 -28.65 2.00 -36.65
C GLU A 440 -28.45 2.76 -37.97
N ASP A 441 -29.13 2.26 -39.01
CA ASP A 441 -29.35 2.91 -40.32
C ASP A 441 -30.05 4.31 -40.20
#